data_45b1423695a96dc4e129598d078070a5
#
_entry.id   45b1423695a96dc4e129598d078070a5
#
_cell.length_a   1.000
_cell.length_b   1.000
_cell.length_c   1.000
_cell.angle_alpha   90.00
_cell.angle_beta   90.00
_cell.angle_gamma   90.00
#
_symmetry.space_group_name_H-M   'P 1'
#
loop_
_entity.id
_entity.type
_entity.pdbx_description
1 polymer ?
#
loop_
_entity_poly.entity_id
_entity_poly.type
_entity_poly.pdbx_seq_one_letter_code
_entity_poly.pdbx_strand_id
1 'polypeptide(L)'
;MMKFTSVLLFSFTLLSFSSFGKKAAEQDKFASFRDKMEGVRFSGFFTMTGKDVPPMEETYEIQSVQKFGEEDLWIFTARVKYGKKDVVLPMPLPVKWVGDVPVITMKDLSIPGLGTFSAHVVIDGDKYAGTWAHGKVGGHLYGTIEKMKKEDKE
;
A
#
# COMPACT_ATOMS: atom_id res chain seq x y z
N MET A 1 -6.49 -60.51 41.20
CA MET A 1 -5.55 -60.09 40.17
C MET A 1 -6.24 -59.03 39.31
N MET A 2 -6.00 -57.80 39.62
CA MET A 2 -6.51 -56.64 38.86
C MET A 2 -5.44 -56.17 37.86
N LYS A 3 -5.76 -56.19 36.56
CA LYS A 3 -4.89 -55.63 35.53
C LYS A 3 -5.24 -54.16 35.32
N PHE A 4 -4.32 -53.28 35.67
CA PHE A 4 -4.40 -51.85 35.33
C PHE A 4 -3.97 -51.66 33.87
N THR A 5 -4.87 -51.20 33.03
CA THR A 5 -4.60 -50.81 31.66
C THR A 5 -4.23 -49.32 31.68
N SER A 6 -2.96 -49.03 31.41
CA SER A 6 -2.46 -47.66 31.29
C SER A 6 -2.93 -47.07 29.94
N VAL A 7 -3.78 -46.03 29.99
CA VAL A 7 -4.15 -45.25 28.82
C VAL A 7 -3.14 -44.11 28.69
N LEU A 8 -2.33 -44.19 27.67
CA LEU A 8 -1.36 -43.16 27.34
C LEU A 8 -2.09 -42.00 26.65
N LEU A 9 -2.11 -40.86 27.32
CA LEU A 9 -2.61 -39.62 26.78
C LEU A 9 -1.60 -39.05 25.78
N PHE A 10 -1.86 -39.19 24.50
CA PHE A 10 -1.11 -38.51 23.42
C PHE A 10 -2.05 -37.44 22.81
N SER A 11 -2.01 -36.26 23.34
CA SER A 11 -2.73 -35.13 22.75
C SER A 11 -2.00 -33.82 23.05
N PHE A 12 -1.90 -32.99 22.03
CA PHE A 12 -1.59 -31.56 22.14
C PHE A 12 -0.16 -31.08 21.84
N THR A 13 0.27 -31.16 20.56
CA THR A 13 1.36 -30.29 20.07
C THR A 13 1.27 -29.92 18.59
N LEU A 14 0.08 -29.92 17.96
CA LEU A 14 -0.06 -29.55 16.53
C LEU A 14 -0.55 -28.13 16.23
N LEU A 15 -0.93 -27.35 17.23
CA LEU A 15 -1.51 -26.01 17.01
C LEU A 15 -0.50 -24.85 16.94
N SER A 16 0.74 -25.06 17.40
CA SER A 16 1.75 -23.99 17.47
C SER A 16 2.51 -23.76 16.16
N PHE A 17 2.61 -24.77 15.29
CA PHE A 17 3.39 -24.69 14.05
C PHE A 17 2.70 -23.90 12.94
N SER A 18 1.38 -23.91 12.85
CA SER A 18 0.64 -23.22 11.79
C SER A 18 0.58 -21.69 11.98
N SER A 19 0.60 -21.20 13.20
CA SER A 19 0.59 -19.75 13.46
C SER A 19 1.96 -19.10 13.21
N PHE A 20 3.05 -19.83 13.48
CA PHE A 20 4.40 -19.34 13.26
C PHE A 20 4.73 -19.23 11.75
N GLY A 21 4.34 -20.21 10.96
CA GLY A 21 4.51 -20.18 9.50
C GLY A 21 3.72 -19.07 8.82
N LYS A 22 2.50 -18.79 9.30
CA LYS A 22 1.66 -17.71 8.76
C LYS A 22 2.27 -16.31 9.05
N LYS A 23 2.78 -16.10 10.25
CA LYS A 23 3.43 -14.84 10.63
C LYS A 23 4.73 -14.60 9.86
N ALA A 24 5.54 -15.63 9.62
CA ALA A 24 6.75 -15.54 8.80
C ALA A 24 6.42 -15.18 7.35
N ALA A 25 5.44 -15.84 6.73
CA ALA A 25 5.01 -15.56 5.36
C ALA A 25 4.45 -14.12 5.21
N GLU A 26 3.76 -13.62 6.22
CA GLU A 26 3.27 -12.24 6.23
C GLU A 26 4.40 -11.22 6.35
N GLN A 27 5.42 -11.49 7.17
CA GLN A 27 6.61 -10.65 7.28
C GLN A 27 7.41 -10.60 5.97
N ASP A 28 7.58 -11.74 5.29
CA ASP A 28 8.23 -11.83 3.98
C ASP A 28 7.46 -11.04 2.93
N LYS A 29 6.12 -11.11 2.93
CA LYS A 29 5.26 -10.34 2.05
C LYS A 29 5.43 -8.84 2.28
N PHE A 30 5.49 -8.40 3.52
CA PHE A 30 5.66 -6.98 3.87
C PHE A 30 7.06 -6.46 3.52
N ALA A 31 8.09 -7.25 3.73
CA ALA A 31 9.45 -6.92 3.30
C ALA A 31 9.53 -6.78 1.78
N SER A 32 8.99 -7.75 1.04
CA SER A 32 8.92 -7.71 -0.42
C SER A 32 8.16 -6.49 -0.95
N PHE A 33 7.04 -6.14 -0.33
CA PHE A 33 6.27 -4.96 -0.72
C PHE A 33 7.05 -3.66 -0.49
N ARG A 34 7.68 -3.51 0.67
CA ARG A 34 8.53 -2.36 0.97
C ARG A 34 9.63 -2.21 -0.07
N ASP A 35 10.38 -3.28 -0.34
CA ASP A 35 11.51 -3.28 -1.26
C ASP A 35 11.08 -2.98 -2.71
N LYS A 36 9.86 -3.42 -3.07
CA LYS A 36 9.24 -3.12 -4.36
C LYS A 36 8.84 -1.65 -4.48
N MET A 37 8.31 -1.05 -3.41
CA MET A 37 7.74 0.31 -3.42
C MET A 37 8.75 1.41 -3.09
N GLU A 38 9.86 1.10 -2.44
CA GLU A 38 10.88 2.09 -2.11
C GLU A 38 11.71 2.48 -3.32
N GLY A 39 11.92 3.78 -3.53
CA GLY A 39 12.70 4.31 -4.64
C GLY A 39 12.04 4.10 -6.00
N VAL A 40 10.71 4.15 -6.09
CA VAL A 40 9.96 4.08 -7.35
C VAL A 40 9.29 5.41 -7.66
N ARG A 41 9.02 5.62 -8.94
CA ARG A 41 8.17 6.69 -9.45
C ARG A 41 6.89 6.10 -10.02
N PHE A 42 5.77 6.60 -9.55
CA PHE A 42 4.47 6.44 -10.20
C PHE A 42 4.29 7.60 -11.17
N SER A 43 4.06 7.31 -12.44
CA SER A 43 3.84 8.30 -13.48
C SER A 43 2.55 7.98 -14.23
N GLY A 44 1.65 8.94 -14.32
CA GLY A 44 0.38 8.70 -14.98
C GLY A 44 -0.51 9.91 -15.05
N PHE A 45 -1.79 9.64 -15.06
CA PHE A 45 -2.82 10.63 -15.28
C PHE A 45 -3.98 10.46 -14.29
N PHE A 46 -4.62 11.57 -13.97
CA PHE A 46 -5.91 11.57 -13.30
C PHE A 46 -6.97 12.29 -14.13
N THR A 47 -8.22 11.86 -13.98
CA THR A 47 -9.39 12.50 -14.62
C THR A 47 -10.24 13.20 -13.58
N MET A 48 -11.09 14.10 -14.02
CA MET A 48 -12.16 14.72 -13.20
C MET A 48 -13.52 14.34 -13.76
N THR A 49 -14.28 13.58 -12.98
CA THR A 49 -15.64 13.15 -13.37
C THR A 49 -16.56 14.35 -13.54
N GLY A 50 -17.32 14.36 -14.63
CA GLY A 50 -18.26 15.45 -14.94
C GLY A 50 -17.61 16.75 -15.41
N LYS A 51 -16.32 16.72 -15.76
CA LYS A 51 -15.60 17.84 -16.38
C LYS A 51 -15.17 17.45 -17.80
N ASP A 52 -15.38 18.35 -18.74
CA ASP A 52 -14.89 18.20 -20.11
C ASP A 52 -13.47 18.79 -20.21
N VAL A 53 -12.52 18.06 -19.60
CA VAL A 53 -11.10 18.40 -19.61
C VAL A 53 -10.28 17.14 -19.88
N PRO A 54 -9.14 17.23 -20.58
CA PRO A 54 -8.28 16.08 -20.80
C PRO A 54 -7.72 15.58 -19.46
N PRO A 55 -7.28 14.29 -19.40
CA PRO A 55 -6.54 13.78 -18.26
C PRO A 55 -5.31 14.63 -17.95
N MET A 56 -5.06 14.86 -16.68
CA MET A 56 -3.94 15.66 -16.19
C MET A 56 -2.84 14.78 -15.64
N GLU A 57 -1.60 15.15 -15.89
CA GLU A 57 -0.43 14.41 -15.40
C GLU A 57 -0.30 14.46 -13.88
N GLU A 58 0.13 13.32 -13.31
CA GLU A 58 0.51 13.22 -11.91
C GLU A 58 1.79 12.38 -11.76
N THR A 59 2.56 12.69 -10.73
CA THR A 59 3.77 11.94 -10.41
C THR A 59 3.92 11.81 -8.90
N TYR A 60 4.25 10.61 -8.45
CA TYR A 60 4.58 10.29 -7.05
C TYR A 60 5.95 9.61 -6.98
N GLU A 61 6.95 10.28 -6.41
CA GLU A 61 8.28 9.73 -6.21
C GLU A 61 8.38 9.17 -4.78
N ILE A 62 8.27 7.85 -4.64
CA ILE A 62 8.27 7.17 -3.35
C ILE A 62 9.71 7.05 -2.84
N GLN A 63 10.04 7.80 -1.80
CA GLN A 63 11.38 7.83 -1.21
C GLN A 63 11.58 6.71 -0.20
N SER A 64 10.59 6.47 0.65
CA SER A 64 10.61 5.39 1.64
C SER A 64 9.22 4.85 1.92
N VAL A 65 9.16 3.57 2.32
CA VAL A 65 7.94 2.89 2.72
C VAL A 65 8.20 2.10 3.99
N GLN A 66 7.43 2.35 5.05
CA GLN A 66 7.61 1.71 6.34
C GLN A 66 6.27 1.19 6.87
N LYS A 67 6.25 -0.06 7.32
CA LYS A 67 5.10 -0.63 8.03
C LYS A 67 4.96 0.08 9.38
N PHE A 68 3.75 0.52 9.72
CA PHE A 68 3.48 1.21 10.98
C PHE A 68 2.47 0.41 11.82
N GLY A 69 2.92 -0.06 12.97
CA GLY A 69 2.09 -0.87 13.87
C GLY A 69 1.74 -2.24 13.31
N GLU A 70 0.73 -2.88 13.88
CA GLU A 70 0.28 -4.23 13.52
C GLU A 70 -0.87 -4.24 12.50
N GLU A 71 -1.58 -3.11 12.35
CA GLU A 71 -2.67 -2.95 11.40
C GLU A 71 -2.17 -2.75 9.95
N ASP A 72 -3.07 -2.46 9.04
CA ASP A 72 -2.75 -2.28 7.61
C ASP A 72 -2.05 -0.96 7.27
N LEU A 73 -1.63 -0.18 8.26
CA LEU A 73 -1.08 1.15 8.08
C LEU A 73 0.39 1.13 7.69
N TRP A 74 0.73 1.94 6.69
CA TRP A 74 2.07 2.16 6.20
C TRP A 74 2.36 3.64 6.08
N ILE A 75 3.59 4.06 6.34
CA ILE A 75 4.04 5.43 6.11
C ILE A 75 4.81 5.46 4.79
N PHE A 76 4.27 6.19 3.82
CA PHE A 76 4.93 6.47 2.54
C PHE A 76 5.48 7.89 2.58
N THR A 77 6.80 8.05 2.53
CA THR A 77 7.38 9.37 2.28
C THR A 77 7.53 9.54 0.78
N ALA A 78 6.82 10.51 0.22
CA ALA A 78 6.80 10.72 -1.21
C ALA A 78 6.87 12.20 -1.59
N ARG A 79 7.50 12.48 -2.72
CA ARG A 79 7.33 13.74 -3.44
C ARG A 79 6.11 13.60 -4.35
N VAL A 80 5.15 14.47 -4.15
CA VAL A 80 3.86 14.47 -4.86
C VAL A 80 3.80 15.68 -5.79
N LYS A 81 3.64 15.42 -7.09
CA LYS A 81 3.52 16.44 -8.11
C LYS A 81 2.20 16.29 -8.86
N TYR A 82 1.36 17.32 -8.82
CA TYR A 82 0.17 17.42 -9.66
C TYR A 82 -0.22 18.89 -9.84
N GLY A 83 -0.59 19.30 -11.06
CA GLY A 83 -0.85 20.70 -11.38
C GLY A 83 0.34 21.59 -11.00
N LYS A 84 0.11 22.57 -10.13
CA LYS A 84 1.15 23.49 -9.60
C LYS A 84 1.73 23.04 -8.25
N LYS A 85 1.32 21.89 -7.73
CA LYS A 85 1.79 21.36 -6.44
C LYS A 85 3.03 20.51 -6.64
N ASP A 86 4.03 20.71 -5.78
CA ASP A 86 5.26 19.92 -5.69
C ASP A 86 5.68 19.93 -4.22
N VAL A 87 5.41 18.84 -3.51
CA VAL A 87 5.62 18.74 -2.07
C VAL A 87 6.19 17.38 -1.69
N VAL A 88 7.04 17.34 -0.67
CA VAL A 88 7.52 16.09 -0.05
C VAL A 88 6.91 15.97 1.32
N LEU A 89 6.24 14.84 1.59
CA LEU A 89 5.59 14.60 2.88
C LEU A 89 5.44 13.11 3.19
N PRO A 90 5.40 12.74 4.48
CA PRO A 90 4.98 11.42 4.90
C PRO A 90 3.45 11.30 4.84
N MET A 91 2.97 10.21 4.25
CA MET A 91 1.54 9.90 4.13
C MET A 91 1.25 8.58 4.84
N PRO A 92 0.39 8.58 5.88
CA PRO A 92 -0.09 7.35 6.49
C PRO A 92 -1.17 6.73 5.60
N LEU A 93 -0.82 5.70 4.85
CA LEU A 93 -1.69 5.04 3.88
C LEU A 93 -2.03 3.61 4.33
N PRO A 94 -3.31 3.28 4.51
CA PRO A 94 -3.72 1.89 4.71
C PRO A 94 -3.54 1.08 3.42
N VAL A 95 -2.88 -0.08 3.52
CA VAL A 95 -2.69 -1.02 2.41
C VAL A 95 -3.40 -2.32 2.73
N LYS A 96 -4.46 -2.62 1.99
CA LYS A 96 -5.18 -3.89 2.04
C LYS A 96 -4.65 -4.84 0.96
N TRP A 97 -4.98 -6.13 1.10
CA TRP A 97 -4.49 -7.15 0.19
C TRP A 97 -5.64 -7.98 -0.39
N VAL A 98 -5.61 -8.16 -1.70
CA VAL A 98 -6.48 -9.11 -2.41
C VAL A 98 -5.56 -10.19 -3.00
N GLY A 99 -5.43 -11.30 -2.29
CA GLY A 99 -4.36 -12.26 -2.55
C GLY A 99 -2.98 -11.60 -2.33
N ASP A 100 -2.18 -11.50 -3.38
CA ASP A 100 -0.87 -10.85 -3.35
C ASP A 100 -0.86 -9.43 -3.96
N VAL A 101 -2.04 -8.93 -4.35
CA VAL A 101 -2.21 -7.60 -4.93
C VAL A 101 -2.47 -6.57 -3.83
N PRO A 102 -1.57 -5.59 -3.62
CA PRO A 102 -1.79 -4.52 -2.66
C PRO A 102 -2.78 -3.48 -3.20
N VAL A 103 -3.64 -3.01 -2.31
CA VAL A 103 -4.61 -1.95 -2.59
C VAL A 103 -4.46 -0.87 -1.53
N ILE A 104 -4.03 0.32 -1.94
CA ILE A 104 -4.06 1.49 -1.07
C ILE A 104 -5.51 1.91 -0.88
N THR A 105 -5.94 2.01 0.37
CA THR A 105 -7.32 2.39 0.73
C THR A 105 -7.29 3.61 1.64
N MET A 106 -7.40 4.78 1.07
CA MET A 106 -7.38 6.05 1.80
C MET A 106 -8.80 6.61 1.86
N LYS A 107 -9.29 6.92 3.06
CA LYS A 107 -10.62 7.53 3.25
C LYS A 107 -10.49 8.78 4.11
N ASP A 108 -10.89 9.91 3.56
CA ASP A 108 -10.94 11.23 4.24
C ASP A 108 -9.63 11.59 4.97
N LEU A 109 -8.49 11.23 4.35
CA LEU A 109 -7.18 11.54 4.89
C LEU A 109 -6.85 13.01 4.66
N SER A 110 -6.63 13.73 5.76
CA SER A 110 -6.15 15.11 5.69
C SER A 110 -4.65 15.14 5.49
N ILE A 111 -4.22 15.71 4.36
CA ILE A 111 -2.81 15.84 3.99
C ILE A 111 -2.41 17.31 4.15
N PRO A 112 -1.47 17.66 5.03
CA PRO A 112 -1.05 19.03 5.26
C PRO A 112 -0.64 19.74 3.96
N GLY A 113 -1.21 20.91 3.72
CA GLY A 113 -0.94 21.72 2.52
C GLY A 113 -1.63 21.25 1.23
N LEU A 114 -2.25 20.07 1.22
CA LEU A 114 -2.95 19.52 0.06
C LEU A 114 -4.47 19.41 0.25
N GLY A 115 -4.95 19.22 1.49
CA GLY A 115 -6.37 19.07 1.80
C GLY A 115 -6.74 17.63 2.16
N THR A 116 -8.03 17.31 2.11
CA THR A 116 -8.56 15.99 2.49
C THR A 116 -8.90 15.18 1.25
N PHE A 117 -8.34 13.96 1.18
CA PHE A 117 -8.47 13.07 0.04
C PHE A 117 -9.00 11.70 0.45
N SER A 118 -9.70 11.08 -0.48
CA SER A 118 -9.98 9.65 -0.47
C SER A 118 -9.46 9.03 -1.76
N ALA A 119 -8.90 7.82 -1.69
CA ALA A 119 -8.42 7.10 -2.86
C ALA A 119 -8.44 5.58 -2.64
N HIS A 120 -8.72 4.84 -3.70
CA HIS A 120 -8.58 3.40 -3.75
C HIS A 120 -7.74 3.04 -4.96
N VAL A 121 -6.52 2.55 -4.72
CA VAL A 121 -5.52 2.34 -5.78
C VAL A 121 -5.00 0.92 -5.73
N VAL A 122 -5.26 0.17 -6.79
CA VAL A 122 -4.70 -1.16 -7.02
C VAL A 122 -3.30 -1.00 -7.61
N ILE A 123 -2.34 -1.78 -7.10
CA ILE A 123 -0.98 -1.85 -7.61
C ILE A 123 -0.77 -3.26 -8.17
N ASP A 124 -0.65 -3.39 -9.49
CA ASP A 124 -0.46 -4.67 -10.17
C ASP A 124 0.79 -4.63 -11.06
N GLY A 125 1.81 -5.34 -10.62
CA GLY A 125 3.11 -5.36 -11.29
C GLY A 125 3.76 -3.98 -11.34
N ASP A 126 3.91 -3.47 -12.55
CA ASP A 126 4.44 -2.15 -12.89
C ASP A 126 3.35 -1.10 -13.21
N LYS A 127 2.10 -1.39 -12.84
CA LYS A 127 0.94 -0.54 -13.14
C LYS A 127 0.17 -0.19 -11.87
N TYR A 128 -0.53 0.93 -11.92
CA TYR A 128 -1.51 1.29 -10.91
C TYR A 128 -2.77 1.85 -11.56
N ALA A 129 -3.90 1.64 -10.91
CA ALA A 129 -5.16 2.23 -11.31
C ALA A 129 -6.10 2.33 -10.12
N GLY A 130 -6.99 3.34 -10.16
CA GLY A 130 -7.95 3.50 -9.08
C GLY A 130 -8.86 4.69 -9.23
N THR A 131 -9.42 5.09 -8.09
CA THR A 131 -10.28 6.25 -7.96
C THR A 131 -9.73 7.22 -6.92
N TRP A 132 -10.04 8.47 -7.06
CA TRP A 132 -9.72 9.52 -6.08
C TRP A 132 -10.90 10.45 -5.88
N ALA A 133 -10.92 11.12 -4.72
CA ALA A 133 -11.87 12.17 -4.40
C ALA A 133 -11.22 13.24 -3.51
N HIS A 134 -11.61 14.48 -3.71
CA HIS A 134 -11.25 15.65 -2.91
C HIS A 134 -12.48 16.55 -2.77
N GLY A 135 -13.14 16.49 -1.63
CA GLY A 135 -14.41 17.15 -1.41
C GLY A 135 -15.48 16.66 -2.38
N LYS A 136 -16.00 17.56 -3.23
CA LYS A 136 -17.03 17.25 -4.23
C LYS A 136 -16.45 16.86 -5.60
N VAL A 137 -15.14 16.88 -5.75
CA VAL A 137 -14.45 16.53 -7.00
C VAL A 137 -13.82 15.16 -6.86
N GLY A 138 -13.85 14.37 -7.93
CA GLY A 138 -13.21 13.06 -7.95
C GLY A 138 -13.12 12.53 -9.37
N GLY A 139 -12.49 11.38 -9.50
CA GLY A 139 -12.29 10.75 -10.81
C GLY A 139 -11.49 9.47 -10.70
N HIS A 140 -10.78 9.16 -11.79
CA HIS A 140 -9.90 8.01 -11.89
C HIS A 140 -8.45 8.46 -11.91
N LEU A 141 -7.55 7.57 -11.51
CA LEU A 141 -6.10 7.72 -11.67
C LEU A 141 -5.52 6.42 -12.19
N TYR A 142 -4.48 6.50 -12.99
CA TYR A 142 -3.85 5.33 -13.60
C TYR A 142 -2.48 5.67 -14.19
N GLY A 143 -1.60 4.69 -14.24
CA GLY A 143 -0.28 4.89 -14.81
C GLY A 143 0.64 3.69 -14.61
N THR A 144 1.94 3.97 -14.66
CA THR A 144 3.02 3.00 -14.52
C THR A 144 3.89 3.29 -13.32
N ILE A 145 4.61 2.27 -12.87
CA ILE A 145 5.54 2.32 -11.75
C ILE A 145 6.90 1.90 -12.26
N GLU A 146 7.93 2.71 -12.03
CA GLU A 146 9.29 2.43 -12.44
C GLU A 146 10.30 2.70 -11.31
N LYS A 147 11.41 1.97 -11.27
CA LYS A 147 12.51 2.26 -10.34
C LYS A 147 13.20 3.55 -10.75
N MET A 148 13.36 4.47 -9.80
CA MET A 148 14.15 5.67 -10.03
C MET A 148 15.65 5.34 -10.11
N LYS A 149 16.35 5.97 -11.04
CA LYS A 149 17.80 5.91 -11.11
C LYS A 149 18.42 6.71 -9.96
N LYS A 150 19.69 6.41 -9.62
CA LYS A 150 20.39 7.12 -8.55
C LYS A 150 20.49 8.64 -8.79
N GLU A 151 20.57 9.02 -10.07
CA GLU A 151 20.62 10.43 -10.51
C GLU A 151 19.31 11.20 -10.30
N ASP A 152 18.19 10.49 -10.19
CA ASP A 152 16.85 11.08 -9.99
C ASP A 152 16.53 11.35 -8.49
N LYS A 153 17.45 11.08 -7.58
CA LYS A 153 17.23 11.15 -6.12
C LYS A 153 17.75 12.42 -5.44
N GLU A 154 18.27 13.39 -6.22
CA GLU A 154 18.76 14.68 -5.71
C GLU A 154 17.72 15.81 -5.74
#